data_9eead65c4ae4816fb9d7bcced52feb4d
#
_entry.id   9eead65c4ae4816fb9d7bcced52feb4d
#
_cell.length_a   1.000
_cell.length_b   1.000
_cell.length_c   1.000
_cell.angle_alpha   90.00
_cell.angle_beta   90.00
_cell.angle_gamma   90.00
#
_symmetry.space_group_name_H-M   'P 1'
#
loop_
_entity.id
_entity.type
_entity.pdbx_description
1 polymer ?
#
loop_
_entity_poly.entity_id
_entity_poly.type
_entity_poly.pdbx_seq_one_letter_code
_entity_poly.pdbx_strand_id
1 'polypeptide(L)'
;DLNKRKAEVLKEKFKNEYEFIDIKSINKFLEEKDLFELIEHHDLIFDASDNFQTRYISNDVCHEHKKPLISGAAEGMLGIVAAFNFKEDSPCYECLFPRKYDLNENTCQNSGITPSVLGIIGSFMASIALKIIADNAFRSSVMRINLSDLSISQPKLKKDVLCKICGENKG
;
A
#
# COMPACT_ATOMS: atom_id res chain seq x y z
N ASP A 1 -13.03 17.19 -14.95
CA ASP A 1 -12.58 15.78 -15.07
C ASP A 1 -13.62 14.73 -14.63
N LEU A 2 -14.88 15.17 -14.38
CA LEU A 2 -16.01 14.26 -14.19
C LEU A 2 -16.13 13.34 -15.44
N ASN A 3 -16.29 12.03 -15.20
CA ASN A 3 -16.40 10.98 -16.22
C ASN A 3 -15.12 10.59 -16.99
N LYS A 4 -13.97 11.15 -16.64
CA LYS A 4 -12.69 10.66 -17.15
C LYS A 4 -12.08 9.59 -16.23
N ARG A 5 -11.28 8.70 -16.77
CA ARG A 5 -10.59 7.67 -16.01
C ARG A 5 -9.45 8.25 -15.19
N LYS A 6 -9.44 7.99 -13.87
CA LYS A 6 -8.50 8.61 -12.91
C LYS A 6 -7.03 8.46 -13.32
N ALA A 7 -6.64 7.26 -13.77
CA ALA A 7 -5.26 6.97 -14.17
C ALA A 7 -4.80 7.80 -15.38
N GLU A 8 -5.69 8.02 -16.36
CA GLU A 8 -5.39 8.83 -17.54
C GLU A 8 -5.28 10.32 -17.18
N VAL A 9 -6.22 10.83 -16.37
CA VAL A 9 -6.19 12.23 -15.91
C VAL A 9 -4.91 12.52 -15.13
N LEU A 10 -4.51 11.63 -14.25
CA LEU A 10 -3.26 11.77 -13.47
C LEU A 10 -2.03 11.74 -14.39
N LYS A 11 -2.00 10.81 -15.37
CA LYS A 11 -0.91 10.74 -16.33
C LYS A 11 -0.77 12.05 -17.11
N GLU A 12 -1.88 12.58 -17.66
CA GLU A 12 -1.87 13.84 -18.40
C GLU A 12 -1.37 15.01 -17.54
N LYS A 13 -1.88 15.11 -16.30
CA LYS A 13 -1.49 16.15 -15.36
C LYS A 13 0.02 16.12 -15.07
N PHE A 14 0.54 14.95 -14.66
CA PHE A 14 1.96 14.84 -14.30
C PHE A 14 2.90 14.93 -15.50
N LYS A 15 2.49 14.45 -16.69
CA LYS A 15 3.28 14.61 -17.91
C LYS A 15 3.49 16.08 -18.28
N ASN A 16 2.51 16.93 -18.04
CA ASN A 16 2.61 18.36 -18.29
C ASN A 16 3.50 19.08 -17.27
N GLU A 17 3.59 18.57 -16.04
CA GLU A 17 4.42 19.15 -14.98
C GLU A 17 5.87 18.62 -15.00
N TYR A 18 6.07 17.37 -15.45
CA TYR A 18 7.35 16.65 -15.36
C TYR A 18 7.66 15.93 -16.68
N GLU A 19 8.17 16.68 -17.66
CA GLU A 19 8.45 16.17 -19.03
C GLU A 19 9.47 15.02 -19.08
N PHE A 20 10.35 14.92 -18.08
CA PHE A 20 11.42 13.92 -18.00
C PHE A 20 11.02 12.61 -17.30
N ILE A 21 9.77 12.49 -16.85
CA ILE A 21 9.27 11.27 -16.18
C ILE A 21 8.44 10.45 -17.18
N ASP A 22 8.79 9.18 -17.40
CA ASP A 22 7.96 8.24 -18.16
C ASP A 22 6.81 7.74 -17.29
N ILE A 23 5.59 8.18 -17.60
CA ILE A 23 4.38 7.79 -16.85
C ILE A 23 3.51 6.92 -17.75
N LYS A 24 3.30 5.67 -17.33
CA LYS A 24 2.36 4.74 -17.96
C LYS A 24 1.09 4.62 -17.14
N SER A 25 -0.07 4.70 -17.78
CA SER A 25 -1.37 4.46 -17.15
C SER A 25 -1.96 3.14 -17.65
N ILE A 26 -2.44 2.31 -16.72
CA ILE A 26 -3.13 1.06 -17.03
C ILE A 26 -4.55 1.20 -16.53
N ASN A 27 -5.51 1.13 -17.45
CA ASN A 27 -6.89 1.49 -17.20
C ASN A 27 -7.80 0.26 -17.22
N LYS A 28 -7.47 -0.70 -16.35
CA LYS A 28 -8.24 -1.91 -16.13
C LYS A 28 -8.20 -2.30 -14.67
N PHE A 29 -9.10 -3.17 -14.26
CA PHE A 29 -8.97 -3.88 -12.99
C PHE A 29 -7.81 -4.87 -13.13
N LEU A 30 -6.77 -4.70 -12.30
CA LEU A 30 -5.59 -5.57 -12.35
C LEU A 30 -5.87 -6.86 -11.58
N GLU A 31 -5.65 -7.99 -12.27
CA GLU A 31 -5.63 -9.32 -11.66
C GLU A 31 -4.21 -9.66 -11.19
N GLU A 32 -4.07 -10.72 -10.41
CA GLU A 32 -2.78 -11.19 -9.90
C GLU A 32 -1.74 -11.37 -11.01
N LYS A 33 -2.11 -12.03 -12.11
CA LYS A 33 -1.23 -12.23 -13.28
C LYS A 33 -0.70 -10.93 -13.89
N ASP A 34 -1.52 -9.87 -13.89
CA ASP A 34 -1.11 -8.56 -14.41
C ASP A 34 -0.05 -7.92 -13.52
N LEU A 35 -0.21 -8.08 -12.20
CA LEU A 35 0.77 -7.59 -11.23
C LEU A 35 2.08 -8.37 -11.32
N PHE A 36 2.04 -9.67 -11.54
CA PHE A 36 3.23 -10.49 -11.79
C PHE A 36 4.06 -9.97 -12.96
N GLU A 37 3.42 -9.66 -14.08
CA GLU A 37 4.10 -9.13 -15.26
C GLU A 37 4.70 -7.73 -15.03
N LEU A 38 3.98 -6.90 -14.29
CA LEU A 38 4.39 -5.51 -14.05
C LEU A 38 5.51 -5.40 -13.00
N ILE A 39 5.49 -6.24 -11.95
CA ILE A 39 6.34 -6.07 -10.78
C ILE A 39 7.83 -6.22 -11.09
N GLU A 40 8.19 -7.03 -12.09
CA GLU A 40 9.59 -7.24 -12.48
C GLU A 40 10.29 -5.94 -12.89
N HIS A 41 9.53 -5.01 -13.46
CA HIS A 41 10.03 -3.74 -13.96
C HIS A 41 9.94 -2.58 -12.95
N HIS A 42 9.58 -2.87 -11.69
CA HIS A 42 9.42 -1.86 -10.66
C HIS A 42 10.25 -2.20 -9.42
N ASP A 43 10.83 -1.19 -8.80
CA ASP A 43 11.66 -1.33 -7.59
C ASP A 43 10.86 -1.21 -6.30
N LEU A 44 9.68 -0.57 -6.37
CA LEU A 44 8.82 -0.26 -5.25
C LEU A 44 7.37 -0.20 -5.70
N ILE A 45 6.47 -0.74 -4.89
CA ILE A 45 5.04 -0.75 -5.15
C ILE A 45 4.30 0.11 -4.14
N PHE A 46 3.41 0.97 -4.62
CA PHE A 46 2.44 1.68 -3.80
C PHE A 46 1.06 1.07 -3.97
N ASP A 47 0.42 0.75 -2.85
CA ASP A 47 -0.98 0.37 -2.81
C ASP A 47 -1.80 1.45 -2.09
N ALA A 48 -2.67 2.10 -2.84
CA ALA A 48 -3.65 3.07 -2.36
C ALA A 48 -5.08 2.64 -2.73
N SER A 49 -5.31 1.34 -2.82
CA SER A 49 -6.62 0.78 -3.11
C SER A 49 -7.57 0.92 -1.92
N ASP A 50 -8.85 0.82 -2.20
CA ASP A 50 -9.93 0.94 -1.22
C ASP A 50 -10.57 -0.42 -0.83
N ASN A 51 -9.94 -1.54 -1.27
CA ASN A 51 -10.44 -2.87 -1.01
C ASN A 51 -9.35 -3.85 -0.58
N PHE A 52 -9.72 -4.80 0.26
CA PHE A 52 -8.80 -5.78 0.81
C PHE A 52 -8.27 -6.78 -0.23
N GLN A 53 -9.08 -7.13 -1.23
CA GLN A 53 -8.66 -8.06 -2.27
C GLN A 53 -7.42 -7.57 -3.00
N THR A 54 -7.44 -6.33 -3.48
CA THR A 54 -6.28 -5.71 -4.16
C THR A 54 -5.06 -5.65 -3.23
N ARG A 55 -5.26 -5.33 -1.94
CA ARG A 55 -4.18 -5.27 -0.95
C ARG A 55 -3.53 -6.63 -0.72
N TYR A 56 -4.32 -7.70 -0.62
CA TYR A 56 -3.78 -9.05 -0.48
C TYR A 56 -3.05 -9.52 -1.72
N ILE A 57 -3.59 -9.28 -2.91
CA ILE A 57 -2.90 -9.60 -4.17
C ILE A 57 -1.56 -8.84 -4.24
N SER A 58 -1.55 -7.55 -3.96
CA SER A 58 -0.32 -6.74 -3.93
C SER A 58 0.69 -7.27 -2.91
N ASN A 59 0.24 -7.67 -1.71
CA ASN A 59 1.09 -8.27 -0.71
C ASN A 59 1.75 -9.57 -1.19
N ASP A 60 0.94 -10.46 -1.77
CA ASP A 60 1.40 -11.79 -2.18
C ASP A 60 2.43 -11.69 -3.29
N VAL A 61 2.12 -10.91 -4.33
CA VAL A 61 3.02 -10.68 -5.46
C VAL A 61 4.30 -9.95 -5.01
N CYS A 62 4.19 -8.91 -4.18
CA CYS A 62 5.37 -8.21 -3.66
C CYS A 62 6.23 -9.12 -2.75
N HIS A 63 5.60 -9.96 -1.94
CA HIS A 63 6.32 -10.91 -1.09
C HIS A 63 7.10 -11.94 -1.91
N GLU A 64 6.49 -12.49 -2.96
CA GLU A 64 7.12 -13.48 -3.84
C GLU A 64 8.33 -12.89 -4.58
N HIS A 65 8.18 -11.70 -5.14
CA HIS A 65 9.24 -11.00 -5.88
C HIS A 65 10.21 -10.22 -4.98
N LYS A 66 10.03 -10.24 -3.65
CA LYS A 66 10.86 -9.49 -2.68
C LYS A 66 10.92 -7.98 -2.98
N LYS A 67 9.86 -7.43 -3.55
CA LYS A 67 9.75 -6.00 -3.85
C LYS A 67 9.07 -5.26 -2.70
N PRO A 68 9.61 -4.14 -2.22
CA PRO A 68 8.98 -3.37 -1.16
C PRO A 68 7.56 -2.93 -1.52
N LEU A 69 6.64 -3.00 -0.55
CA LEU A 69 5.27 -2.55 -0.66
C LEU A 69 4.99 -1.45 0.36
N ILE A 70 4.44 -0.33 -0.08
CA ILE A 70 3.91 0.71 0.80
C ILE A 70 2.40 0.78 0.59
N SER A 71 1.64 0.46 1.63
CA SER A 71 0.17 0.47 1.60
C SER A 71 -0.38 1.60 2.47
N GLY A 72 -1.29 2.39 1.90
CA GLY A 72 -2.01 3.47 2.57
C GLY A 72 -3.51 3.24 2.59
N ALA A 73 -4.15 3.49 3.73
CA ALA A 73 -5.59 3.39 3.88
C ALA A 73 -6.14 4.52 4.75
N ALA A 74 -7.37 4.96 4.44
CA ALA A 74 -8.09 5.97 5.20
C ALA A 74 -9.54 5.57 5.42
N GLU A 75 -10.09 5.96 6.58
CA GLU A 75 -11.50 5.85 6.90
C GLU A 75 -11.88 7.04 7.83
N GLY A 76 -12.81 7.89 7.40
CA GLY A 76 -13.17 9.08 8.14
C GLY A 76 -11.98 10.01 8.39
N MET A 77 -11.59 10.16 9.65
CA MET A 77 -10.41 10.90 10.11
C MET A 77 -9.24 9.99 10.51
N LEU A 78 -9.36 8.68 10.28
CA LEU A 78 -8.35 7.70 10.59
C LEU A 78 -7.52 7.38 9.35
N GLY A 79 -6.23 7.18 9.55
CA GLY A 79 -5.29 6.78 8.52
C GLY A 79 -4.34 5.68 8.99
N ILE A 80 -3.91 4.84 8.06
CA ILE A 80 -2.85 3.88 8.30
C ILE A 80 -1.89 3.89 7.11
N VAL A 81 -0.60 3.88 7.40
CA VAL A 81 0.46 3.67 6.42
C VAL A 81 1.30 2.51 6.90
N ALA A 82 1.43 1.48 6.08
CA ALA A 82 2.26 0.33 6.36
C ALA A 82 3.27 0.13 5.23
N ALA A 83 4.49 -0.24 5.58
CA ALA A 83 5.53 -0.52 4.61
C ALA A 83 6.20 -1.86 4.94
N PHE A 84 6.39 -2.68 3.92
CA PHE A 84 6.92 -4.03 4.02
C PHE A 84 8.12 -4.17 3.08
N ASN A 85 9.24 -4.68 3.59
CA ASN A 85 10.45 -4.87 2.79
C ASN A 85 10.67 -6.31 2.32
N PHE A 86 9.88 -7.26 2.83
CA PHE A 86 9.90 -8.69 2.50
C PHE A 86 11.28 -9.37 2.55
N LYS A 87 12.22 -8.81 3.32
CA LYS A 87 13.49 -9.45 3.65
C LYS A 87 13.26 -10.55 4.68
N GLU A 88 14.29 -11.34 4.97
CA GLU A 88 14.24 -12.41 5.98
C GLU A 88 13.63 -11.91 7.29
N ASP A 89 12.75 -12.72 7.90
CA ASP A 89 12.01 -12.44 9.12
C ASP A 89 11.13 -11.20 9.10
N SER A 90 10.84 -10.67 7.90
CA SER A 90 9.97 -9.53 7.77
C SER A 90 8.49 -9.93 7.85
N PRO A 91 7.66 -9.19 8.62
CA PRO A 91 6.22 -9.32 8.56
C PRO A 91 5.68 -8.87 7.22
N CYS A 92 4.49 -9.37 6.85
CA CYS A 92 3.77 -8.97 5.65
C CYS A 92 2.43 -8.30 5.98
N TYR A 93 1.67 -7.88 4.96
CA TYR A 93 0.36 -7.25 5.15
C TYR A 93 -0.61 -8.18 5.88
N GLU A 94 -0.60 -9.49 5.60
CA GLU A 94 -1.46 -10.45 6.26
C GLU A 94 -1.13 -10.65 7.76
N CYS A 95 0.11 -10.38 8.20
CA CYS A 95 0.44 -10.32 9.62
C CYS A 95 -0.25 -9.15 10.33
N LEU A 96 -0.51 -8.05 9.61
CA LEU A 96 -1.19 -6.87 10.15
C LEU A 96 -2.71 -7.00 10.05
N PHE A 97 -3.21 -7.56 8.95
CA PHE A 97 -4.63 -7.78 8.65
C PHE A 97 -4.85 -9.23 8.17
N PRO A 98 -5.06 -10.19 9.08
CA PRO A 98 -5.29 -11.58 8.70
C PRO A 98 -6.59 -11.76 7.90
N ARG A 99 -6.53 -12.49 6.78
CA ARG A 99 -7.69 -12.78 5.90
C ARG A 99 -8.85 -13.49 6.60
N LYS A 100 -8.57 -14.20 7.70
CA LYS A 100 -9.60 -14.88 8.51
C LYS A 100 -10.64 -13.95 9.15
N TYR A 101 -10.28 -12.68 9.30
CA TYR A 101 -11.23 -11.66 9.70
C TYR A 101 -11.92 -11.20 8.42
N ASP A 102 -13.05 -11.84 8.11
CA ASP A 102 -13.93 -11.45 7.00
C ASP A 102 -14.40 -10.02 7.25
N LEU A 103 -13.57 -9.09 6.82
CA LEU A 103 -13.80 -7.67 7.00
C LEU A 103 -14.87 -7.34 5.97
N ASN A 104 -16.12 -7.29 6.43
CA ASN A 104 -17.27 -6.90 5.63
C ASN A 104 -16.89 -5.69 4.78
N GLU A 105 -16.83 -5.89 3.46
CA GLU A 105 -16.42 -4.89 2.46
C GLU A 105 -17.24 -3.58 2.55
N ASN A 106 -18.34 -3.60 3.28
CA ASN A 106 -19.28 -2.48 3.40
C ASN A 106 -18.90 -1.40 4.42
N THR A 107 -17.86 -1.57 5.22
CA THR A 107 -17.53 -0.61 6.29
C THR A 107 -16.87 0.67 5.76
N CYS A 108 -16.08 0.60 4.68
CA CYS A 108 -15.38 1.77 4.14
C CYS A 108 -16.26 2.64 3.21
N GLN A 109 -17.33 2.09 2.62
CA GLN A 109 -18.14 2.81 1.63
C GLN A 109 -19.11 3.82 2.24
N ASN A 110 -19.46 3.69 3.53
CA ASN A 110 -20.46 4.53 4.20
C ASN A 110 -19.86 5.68 5.03
N SER A 111 -18.57 5.64 5.31
CA SER A 111 -17.89 6.71 6.06
C SER A 111 -17.18 7.62 5.06
N GLY A 112 -17.60 8.88 4.93
CA GLY A 112 -16.84 9.85 4.15
C GLY A 112 -15.39 9.89 4.61
N ILE A 113 -14.45 10.28 3.72
CA ILE A 113 -13.04 10.43 4.06
C ILE A 113 -12.66 11.89 4.07
N THR A 114 -12.02 12.36 5.13
CA THR A 114 -11.54 13.74 5.23
C THR A 114 -10.31 13.92 4.32
N PRO A 115 -10.31 14.90 3.38
CA PRO A 115 -9.19 15.10 2.46
C PRO A 115 -7.85 15.31 3.15
N SER A 116 -7.83 15.91 4.35
CA SER A 116 -6.60 16.14 5.13
C SER A 116 -5.90 14.84 5.51
N VAL A 117 -6.63 13.78 5.87
CA VAL A 117 -6.02 12.49 6.20
C VAL A 117 -5.35 11.87 4.98
N LEU A 118 -5.95 12.01 3.78
CA LEU A 118 -5.34 11.52 2.53
C LEU A 118 -4.04 12.24 2.20
N GLY A 119 -4.00 13.57 2.41
CA GLY A 119 -2.78 14.36 2.21
C GLY A 119 -1.63 13.92 3.13
N ILE A 120 -1.94 13.66 4.40
CA ILE A 120 -0.96 13.19 5.38
C ILE A 120 -0.47 11.78 5.01
N ILE A 121 -1.38 10.85 4.69
CA ILE A 121 -1.03 9.49 4.27
C ILE A 121 -0.11 9.53 3.05
N GLY A 122 -0.48 10.27 2.00
CA GLY A 122 0.32 10.39 0.77
C GLY A 122 1.71 10.94 1.04
N SER A 123 1.84 11.95 1.90
CA SER A 123 3.13 12.53 2.30
C SER A 123 4.01 11.53 3.06
N PHE A 124 3.43 10.75 3.96
CA PHE A 124 4.16 9.69 4.66
C PHE A 124 4.59 8.56 3.71
N MET A 125 3.70 8.12 2.82
CA MET A 125 4.03 7.10 1.82
C MET A 125 5.21 7.55 0.95
N ALA A 126 5.20 8.78 0.46
CA ALA A 126 6.29 9.35 -0.33
C ALA A 126 7.61 9.43 0.48
N SER A 127 7.54 9.87 1.73
CA SER A 127 8.72 9.96 2.62
C SER A 127 9.33 8.57 2.90
N ILE A 128 8.48 7.56 3.10
CA ILE A 128 8.92 6.17 3.29
C ILE A 128 9.58 5.64 2.02
N ALA A 129 9.02 5.93 0.84
CA ALA A 129 9.62 5.54 -0.43
C ALA A 129 11.02 6.11 -0.62
N LEU A 130 11.20 7.40 -0.35
CA LEU A 130 12.52 8.02 -0.40
C LEU A 130 13.50 7.36 0.59
N LYS A 131 13.03 7.00 1.79
CA LYS A 131 13.83 6.27 2.76
C LYS A 131 14.22 4.88 2.28
N ILE A 132 13.31 4.12 1.67
CA ILE A 132 13.59 2.80 1.09
C ILE A 132 14.63 2.90 -0.02
N ILE A 133 14.53 3.91 -0.88
CA ILE A 133 15.46 4.14 -1.98
C ILE A 133 16.85 4.53 -1.46
N ALA A 134 16.90 5.34 -0.42
CA ALA A 134 18.17 5.85 0.15
C ALA A 134 18.86 4.84 1.08
N ASP A 135 18.11 3.95 1.73
CA ASP A 135 18.61 3.07 2.79
C ASP A 135 18.13 1.62 2.60
N ASN A 136 19.03 0.77 2.12
CA ASN A 136 18.78 -0.66 1.98
C ASN A 136 18.48 -1.39 3.31
N ALA A 137 18.71 -0.75 4.47
CA ALA A 137 18.44 -1.31 5.80
C ALA A 137 17.03 -0.97 6.32
N PHE A 138 16.15 -0.39 5.48
CA PHE A 138 14.76 -0.11 5.85
C PHE A 138 14.07 -1.36 6.41
N ARG A 139 13.37 -1.20 7.54
CA ARG A 139 12.60 -2.27 8.18
C ARG A 139 11.10 -2.03 8.01
N SER A 140 10.35 -3.13 7.90
CA SER A 140 8.89 -3.08 7.85
C SER A 140 8.32 -2.33 9.05
N SER A 141 7.36 -1.46 8.79
CA SER A 141 6.80 -0.55 9.81
C SER A 141 5.33 -0.26 9.53
N VAL A 142 4.62 0.14 10.57
CA VAL A 142 3.23 0.61 10.46
C VAL A 142 3.07 1.89 11.27
N MET A 143 2.32 2.82 10.72
CA MET A 143 1.95 4.08 11.34
C MET A 143 0.43 4.21 11.34
N ARG A 144 -0.15 4.59 12.46
CA ARG A 144 -1.56 4.92 12.61
C ARG A 144 -1.72 6.40 12.89
N ILE A 145 -2.65 7.01 12.20
CA ILE A 145 -2.94 8.44 12.25
C ILE A 145 -4.39 8.59 12.68
N ASN A 146 -4.64 9.37 13.71
CA ASN A 146 -5.99 9.74 14.13
C ASN A 146 -6.12 11.27 14.19
N LEU A 147 -6.81 11.85 13.24
CA LEU A 147 -7.01 13.31 13.19
C LEU A 147 -8.14 13.79 14.09
N SER A 148 -8.92 12.89 14.70
CA SER A 148 -9.94 13.29 15.67
C SER A 148 -9.32 13.82 16.98
N ASP A 149 -8.17 13.26 17.36
CA ASP A 149 -7.40 13.64 18.55
C ASP A 149 -5.97 14.11 18.21
N LEU A 150 -5.66 14.26 16.92
CA LEU A 150 -4.37 14.68 16.39
C LEU A 150 -3.21 13.76 16.81
N SER A 151 -3.49 12.47 17.07
CA SER A 151 -2.47 11.51 17.47
C SER A 151 -1.86 10.78 16.26
N ILE A 152 -0.56 10.50 16.39
CA ILE A 152 0.17 9.61 15.48
C ILE A 152 0.89 8.58 16.34
N SER A 153 0.71 7.30 16.01
CA SER A 153 1.36 6.20 16.71
C SER A 153 2.06 5.27 15.74
N GLN A 154 3.14 4.66 16.20
CA GLN A 154 3.92 3.70 15.43
C GLN A 154 4.01 2.37 16.21
N PRO A 155 2.96 1.54 16.16
CA PRO A 155 2.96 0.27 16.84
C PRO A 155 4.03 -0.67 16.25
N LYS A 156 4.56 -1.54 17.10
CA LYS A 156 5.54 -2.56 16.65
C LYS A 156 4.83 -3.58 15.75
N LEU A 157 5.25 -3.66 14.49
CA LEU A 157 4.79 -4.68 13.57
C LEU A 157 5.54 -5.98 13.85
N LYS A 158 4.80 -7.08 14.08
CA LYS A 158 5.35 -8.41 14.38
C LYS A 158 4.99 -9.38 13.28
N LYS A 159 5.93 -10.26 12.92
CA LYS A 159 5.69 -11.40 12.06
C LYS A 159 4.83 -12.43 12.82
N ASP A 160 3.80 -12.93 12.17
CA ASP A 160 3.06 -14.09 12.64
C ASP A 160 3.71 -15.35 12.09
N VAL A 161 4.20 -16.21 12.97
CA VAL A 161 4.86 -17.48 12.61
C VAL A 161 3.92 -18.45 11.88
N LEU A 162 2.61 -18.30 12.08
CA LEU A 162 1.56 -19.07 11.41
C LEU A 162 1.00 -18.39 10.17
N CYS A 163 1.56 -17.25 9.76
CA CYS A 163 1.12 -16.54 8.56
C CYS A 163 1.29 -17.42 7.32
N LYS A 164 0.22 -17.55 6.53
CA LYS A 164 0.24 -18.37 5.30
C LYS A 164 1.19 -17.85 4.22
N ILE A 165 1.52 -16.56 4.25
CA ILE A 165 2.36 -15.90 3.25
C ILE A 165 3.83 -15.89 3.68
N CYS A 166 4.12 -15.36 4.87
CA CYS A 166 5.49 -15.15 5.33
C CYS A 166 5.91 -16.04 6.52
N GLY A 167 5.01 -16.89 7.05
CA GLY A 167 5.29 -17.77 8.19
C GLY A 167 6.31 -18.86 7.85
N GLU A 168 6.79 -19.53 8.89
CA GLU A 168 7.83 -20.58 8.76
C GLU A 168 7.27 -21.92 8.29
N ASN A 169 5.98 -22.19 8.51
CA ASN A 169 5.30 -23.42 8.10
C ASN A 169 4.66 -23.27 6.73
N LYS A 170 5.48 -23.25 5.67
CA LYS A 170 5.00 -23.53 4.31
C LYS A 170 4.97 -25.05 4.16
N GLY A 171 3.90 -25.67 4.67
CA GLY A 171 3.60 -27.09 4.41
C GLY A 171 3.06 -27.29 3.01
#